data_1024548b00e6117cc7f81280632030d0
#
_entry.id   1024548b00e6117cc7f81280632030d0
#
_cell.length_a   1.000
_cell.length_b   1.000
_cell.length_c   1.000
_cell.angle_alpha   90.00
_cell.angle_beta   90.00
_cell.angle_gamma   90.00
#
_symmetry.space_group_name_H-M   'P 1'
#
loop_
_entity.id
_entity.type
_entity.pdbx_description
1 polymer ?
#
loop_
_entity_poly.entity_id
_entity_poly.type
_entity_poly.pdbx_seq_one_letter_code
_entity_poly.pdbx_strand_id
1 'polypeptide(L)'
;MADREAEKRAAAEAAAELVRDGDKVGLGTGSTVAPMLPALAARKLNIRCVATSIATEVAARALGIEVEPFEQLDRLDIAIDGADQIDPEGWLVKGGGGAHTREKVVAAAAERFVVIASSDKVVDRIVAPIPLELLAFGLAATLRALRDVRLRDVPPSPDSGVIADYLGPVDDPAALAARLSATPDRKSVV
;
A
#
# COMPACT_ATOMS: atom_id res chain seq x y z
N MET A 1 22.17 -7.91 -2.50
CA MET A 1 21.54 -6.56 -2.70
C MET A 1 21.27 -6.29 -4.18
N ALA A 2 22.21 -6.53 -5.10
CA ALA A 2 21.98 -6.33 -6.55
C ALA A 2 20.81 -7.17 -7.11
N ASP A 3 20.62 -8.37 -6.60
CA ASP A 3 19.56 -9.31 -7.01
C ASP A 3 18.15 -8.76 -6.68
N ARG A 4 17.94 -8.24 -5.47
CA ARG A 4 16.63 -7.68 -5.06
C ARG A 4 16.18 -6.46 -5.87
N GLU A 5 17.10 -5.59 -6.23
CA GLU A 5 16.76 -4.44 -7.07
C GLU A 5 16.40 -4.88 -8.51
N ALA A 6 17.02 -5.95 -9.00
CA ALA A 6 16.65 -6.57 -10.26
C ALA A 6 15.23 -7.19 -10.20
N GLU A 7 14.92 -7.92 -9.11
CA GLU A 7 13.59 -8.49 -8.88
C GLU A 7 12.50 -7.42 -8.81
N LYS A 8 12.73 -6.35 -8.04
CA LYS A 8 11.78 -5.22 -7.95
C LYS A 8 11.54 -4.58 -9.31
N ARG A 9 12.62 -4.36 -10.07
CA ARG A 9 12.51 -3.79 -11.42
C ARG A 9 11.71 -4.71 -12.33
N ALA A 10 12.03 -6.00 -12.37
CA ALA A 10 11.32 -6.98 -13.20
C ALA A 10 9.84 -7.05 -12.84
N ALA A 11 9.48 -7.07 -11.55
CA ALA A 11 8.10 -7.06 -11.09
C ALA A 11 7.37 -5.75 -11.48
N ALA A 12 8.05 -4.61 -11.36
CA ALA A 12 7.52 -3.31 -11.73
C ALA A 12 7.28 -3.18 -13.24
N GLU A 13 8.23 -3.62 -14.06
CA GLU A 13 8.11 -3.62 -15.53
C GLU A 13 6.97 -4.55 -15.98
N ALA A 14 6.88 -5.76 -15.42
CA ALA A 14 5.79 -6.69 -15.71
C ALA A 14 4.42 -6.11 -15.30
N ALA A 15 4.34 -5.40 -14.19
CA ALA A 15 3.10 -4.76 -13.76
C ALA A 15 2.70 -3.59 -14.68
N ALA A 16 3.67 -2.81 -15.15
CA ALA A 16 3.40 -1.74 -16.10
C ALA A 16 2.76 -2.26 -17.40
N GLU A 17 3.11 -3.47 -17.86
CA GLU A 17 2.53 -4.10 -19.04
C GLU A 17 1.05 -4.49 -18.87
N LEU A 18 0.56 -4.59 -17.64
CA LEU A 18 -0.85 -4.91 -17.35
C LEU A 18 -1.78 -3.71 -17.58
N VAL A 19 -1.24 -2.50 -17.56
CA VAL A 19 -1.99 -1.26 -17.78
C VAL A 19 -2.31 -1.08 -19.26
N ARG A 20 -3.53 -0.71 -19.57
CA ARG A 20 -4.03 -0.51 -20.94
C ARG A 20 -4.29 0.97 -21.23
N ASP A 21 -4.36 1.31 -22.49
CA ASP A 21 -4.77 2.65 -22.90
C ASP A 21 -6.21 2.93 -22.46
N GLY A 22 -6.45 4.09 -21.88
CA GLY A 22 -7.75 4.49 -21.33
C GLY A 22 -7.98 4.08 -19.87
N ASP A 23 -7.10 3.27 -19.25
CA ASP A 23 -7.30 2.81 -17.87
C ASP A 23 -7.24 3.98 -16.86
N LYS A 24 -8.05 3.84 -15.80
CA LYS A 24 -7.94 4.58 -14.54
C LYS A 24 -7.07 3.77 -13.58
N VAL A 25 -5.91 4.30 -13.22
CA VAL A 25 -4.83 3.54 -12.57
C VAL A 25 -4.55 4.05 -11.16
N GLY A 26 -4.57 3.16 -10.18
CA GLY A 26 -4.06 3.40 -8.83
C GLY A 26 -2.55 3.14 -8.74
N LEU A 27 -1.77 4.18 -8.44
CA LEU A 27 -0.32 4.10 -8.27
C LEU A 27 0.01 3.99 -6.78
N GLY A 28 0.52 2.83 -6.40
CA GLY A 28 0.96 2.54 -5.04
C GLY A 28 2.22 3.30 -4.61
N THR A 29 2.76 2.93 -3.47
CA THR A 29 3.92 3.60 -2.86
C THR A 29 5.00 2.58 -2.48
N GLY A 30 6.26 2.98 -2.58
CA GLY A 30 7.39 2.19 -2.09
C GLY A 30 8.44 1.85 -3.15
N SER A 31 9.53 1.24 -2.68
CA SER A 31 10.71 0.97 -3.52
C SER A 31 10.47 -0.06 -4.63
N THR A 32 9.43 -0.88 -4.53
CA THR A 32 9.05 -1.84 -5.58
C THR A 32 8.19 -1.16 -6.65
N VAL A 33 7.37 -0.17 -6.25
CA VAL A 33 6.50 0.58 -7.19
C VAL A 33 7.28 1.64 -7.95
N ALA A 34 8.26 2.28 -7.32
CA ALA A 34 9.01 3.39 -7.94
C ALA A 34 9.58 3.04 -9.34
N PRO A 35 10.16 1.87 -9.61
CA PRO A 35 10.61 1.49 -10.94
C PRO A 35 9.51 1.31 -11.98
N MET A 36 8.24 1.12 -11.57
CA MET A 36 7.09 1.01 -12.46
C MET A 36 6.79 2.34 -13.15
N LEU A 37 6.98 3.47 -12.48
CA LEU A 37 6.62 4.78 -13.01
C LEU A 37 7.35 5.11 -14.33
N PRO A 38 8.69 4.99 -14.44
CA PRO A 38 9.37 5.22 -15.72
C PRO A 38 8.99 4.18 -16.78
N ALA A 39 8.74 2.90 -16.41
CA ALA A 39 8.28 1.88 -17.36
C ALA A 39 6.90 2.24 -17.92
N LEU A 40 5.98 2.72 -17.07
CA LEU A 40 4.65 3.15 -17.46
C LEU A 40 4.70 4.41 -18.35
N ALA A 41 5.51 5.41 -17.98
CA ALA A 41 5.69 6.63 -18.76
C ALA A 41 6.24 6.38 -20.17
N ALA A 42 7.17 5.42 -20.32
CA ALA A 42 7.74 5.04 -21.59
C ALA A 42 6.71 4.49 -22.59
N ARG A 43 5.60 3.94 -22.10
CA ARG A 43 4.52 3.37 -22.92
C ARG A 43 3.60 4.44 -23.53
N LYS A 44 3.65 5.68 -23.05
CA LYS A 44 2.89 6.83 -23.58
C LYS A 44 1.37 6.56 -23.70
N LEU A 45 0.81 5.84 -22.76
CA LEU A 45 -0.61 5.55 -22.70
C LEU A 45 -1.41 6.78 -22.29
N ASN A 46 -2.64 6.89 -22.79
CA ASN A 46 -3.61 7.88 -22.33
C ASN A 46 -4.35 7.33 -21.11
N ILE A 47 -3.77 7.50 -19.92
CA ILE A 47 -4.30 6.98 -18.65
C ILE A 47 -4.56 8.11 -17.67
N ARG A 48 -5.47 7.87 -16.73
CA ARG A 48 -5.76 8.75 -15.60
C ARG A 48 -5.34 8.07 -14.32
N CYS A 49 -4.52 8.72 -13.51
CA CYS A 49 -3.95 8.08 -12.34
C CYS A 49 -4.34 8.78 -11.04
N VAL A 50 -4.41 8.00 -9.96
CA VAL A 50 -4.39 8.47 -8.58
C VAL A 50 -3.17 7.88 -7.88
N ALA A 51 -2.51 8.65 -7.02
CA ALA A 51 -1.37 8.18 -6.23
C ALA A 51 -1.73 8.00 -4.77
N THR A 52 -1.21 6.96 -4.13
CA THR A 52 -1.43 6.70 -2.70
C THR A 52 -0.56 7.57 -1.78
N SER A 53 0.46 8.25 -2.32
CA SER A 53 1.31 9.16 -1.56
C SER A 53 1.73 10.38 -2.38
N ILE A 54 2.07 11.47 -1.68
CA ILE A 54 2.62 12.69 -2.29
C ILE A 54 3.93 12.38 -3.04
N ALA A 55 4.77 11.50 -2.50
CA ALA A 55 6.02 11.12 -3.14
C ALA A 55 5.80 10.43 -4.49
N THR A 56 4.84 9.51 -4.57
CA THR A 56 4.45 8.84 -5.82
C THR A 56 3.84 9.84 -6.82
N GLU A 57 2.97 10.74 -6.35
CA GLU A 57 2.37 11.78 -7.19
C GLU A 57 3.44 12.67 -7.82
N VAL A 58 4.37 13.19 -7.03
CA VAL A 58 5.46 14.05 -7.51
C VAL A 58 6.34 13.30 -8.53
N ALA A 59 6.70 12.05 -8.24
CA ALA A 59 7.52 11.24 -9.14
C ALA A 59 6.79 10.93 -10.46
N ALA A 60 5.51 10.59 -10.43
CA ALA A 60 4.71 10.33 -11.61
C ALA A 60 4.57 11.57 -12.49
N ARG A 61 4.23 12.71 -11.90
CA ARG A 61 4.11 14.00 -12.62
C ARG A 61 5.44 14.44 -13.25
N ALA A 62 6.56 14.20 -12.58
CA ALA A 62 7.89 14.50 -13.14
C ALA A 62 8.20 13.68 -14.40
N LEU A 63 7.55 12.53 -14.57
CA LEU A 63 7.65 11.67 -15.76
C LEU A 63 6.56 11.94 -16.80
N GLY A 64 5.71 12.97 -16.60
CA GLY A 64 4.63 13.30 -17.51
C GLY A 64 3.38 12.43 -17.37
N ILE A 65 3.26 11.62 -16.31
CA ILE A 65 2.04 10.88 -16.01
C ILE A 65 1.05 11.83 -15.34
N GLU A 66 -0.18 11.91 -15.87
CA GLU A 66 -1.24 12.70 -15.28
C GLU A 66 -1.76 12.05 -14.00
N VAL A 67 -1.71 12.79 -12.88
CA VAL A 67 -2.22 12.33 -11.58
C VAL A 67 -3.28 13.32 -11.11
N GLU A 68 -4.46 12.78 -10.81
CA GLU A 68 -5.65 13.52 -10.38
C GLU A 68 -5.94 13.31 -8.89
N PRO A 69 -6.67 14.24 -8.25
CA PRO A 69 -7.31 13.98 -6.97
C PRO A 69 -8.29 12.80 -7.11
N PHE A 70 -8.31 11.90 -6.09
CA PHE A 70 -9.13 10.69 -6.20
C PHE A 70 -10.64 10.97 -6.25
N GLU A 71 -11.08 12.11 -5.73
CA GLU A 71 -12.48 12.57 -5.80
C GLU A 71 -12.99 12.77 -7.24
N GLN A 72 -12.08 12.82 -8.22
CA GLN A 72 -12.42 12.93 -9.65
C GLN A 72 -12.51 11.56 -10.34
N LEU A 73 -12.20 10.48 -9.63
CA LEU A 73 -12.25 9.11 -10.12
C LEU A 73 -13.17 8.28 -9.19
N ASP A 74 -14.29 7.85 -9.71
CA ASP A 74 -15.29 7.05 -8.97
C ASP A 74 -14.88 5.58 -8.75
N ARG A 75 -14.09 5.04 -9.67
CA ARG A 75 -13.54 3.67 -9.66
C ARG A 75 -12.24 3.63 -10.47
N LEU A 76 -11.47 2.58 -10.23
CA LEU A 76 -10.22 2.32 -10.95
C LEU A 76 -10.33 0.98 -11.69
N ASP A 77 -9.72 0.89 -12.87
CA ASP A 77 -9.64 -0.36 -13.62
C ASP A 77 -8.56 -1.26 -13.02
N ILE A 78 -7.45 -0.67 -12.62
CA ILE A 78 -6.33 -1.39 -11.99
C ILE A 78 -5.67 -0.53 -10.91
N ALA A 79 -5.31 -1.14 -9.78
CA ALA A 79 -4.37 -0.55 -8.82
C ALA A 79 -3.17 -1.47 -8.64
N ILE A 80 -1.97 -0.89 -8.61
CA ILE A 80 -0.72 -1.63 -8.49
C ILE A 80 0.05 -1.09 -7.27
N ASP A 81 0.37 -1.97 -6.32
CA ASP A 81 1.08 -1.58 -5.10
C ASP A 81 2.01 -2.67 -4.61
N GLY A 82 2.88 -2.34 -3.66
CA GLY A 82 3.79 -3.28 -3.01
C GLY A 82 3.15 -4.00 -1.82
N ALA A 83 3.87 -4.97 -1.26
CA ALA A 83 3.58 -5.58 0.03
C ALA A 83 4.85 -5.73 0.88
N ASP A 84 4.65 -5.78 2.20
CA ASP A 84 5.72 -6.01 3.17
C ASP A 84 5.89 -7.50 3.47
N GLN A 85 4.78 -8.27 3.46
CA GLN A 85 4.78 -9.73 3.56
C GLN A 85 3.66 -10.29 2.68
N ILE A 86 3.88 -11.49 2.12
CA ILE A 86 2.90 -12.27 1.34
C ILE A 86 3.05 -13.72 1.76
N ASP A 87 1.99 -14.36 2.25
CA ASP A 87 2.01 -15.78 2.59
C ASP A 87 1.37 -16.67 1.50
N PRO A 88 1.52 -18.01 1.58
CA PRO A 88 0.99 -18.93 0.59
C PRO A 88 -0.55 -18.94 0.48
N GLU A 89 -1.25 -18.47 1.50
CA GLU A 89 -2.72 -18.37 1.52
C GLU A 89 -3.22 -17.05 0.89
N GLY A 90 -2.29 -16.14 0.51
CA GLY A 90 -2.59 -14.86 -0.10
C GLY A 90 -2.87 -13.73 0.89
N TRP A 91 -2.59 -13.93 2.18
CA TRP A 91 -2.60 -12.83 3.14
C TRP A 91 -1.44 -11.88 2.88
N LEU A 92 -1.72 -10.60 3.06
CA LEU A 92 -0.75 -9.53 2.81
C LEU A 92 -0.56 -8.68 4.05
N VAL A 93 0.69 -8.28 4.31
CA VAL A 93 0.99 -7.14 5.17
C VAL A 93 1.43 -5.99 4.30
N LYS A 94 0.82 -4.83 4.53
CA LYS A 94 1.12 -3.58 3.82
C LYS A 94 1.29 -2.43 4.81
N GLY A 95 1.65 -1.26 4.30
CA GLY A 95 1.70 -0.04 5.09
C GLY A 95 3.07 0.26 5.70
N GLY A 96 4.11 -0.47 5.36
CA GLY A 96 5.49 -0.14 5.79
C GLY A 96 5.91 1.28 5.42
N GLY A 97 5.41 1.81 4.29
CA GLY A 97 5.65 3.17 3.79
C GLY A 97 4.80 4.29 4.40
N GLY A 98 3.84 3.99 5.27
CA GLY A 98 3.03 5.00 5.98
C GLY A 98 1.86 5.61 5.20
N ALA A 99 1.48 5.06 4.05
CA ALA A 99 0.37 5.57 3.23
C ALA A 99 -0.96 4.80 3.41
N HIS A 100 -1.02 3.96 4.41
CA HIS A 100 -2.04 2.96 4.79
C HIS A 100 -3.47 3.19 4.29
N THR A 101 -4.13 4.27 4.73
CA THR A 101 -5.54 4.54 4.39
C THR A 101 -5.72 4.76 2.90
N ARG A 102 -4.84 5.54 2.28
CA ARG A 102 -4.90 5.81 0.84
C ARG A 102 -4.66 4.55 0.03
N GLU A 103 -3.69 3.71 0.44
CA GLU A 103 -3.44 2.41 -0.20
C GLU A 103 -4.70 1.52 -0.16
N LYS A 104 -5.36 1.43 1.01
CA LYS A 104 -6.57 0.62 1.18
C LYS A 104 -7.74 1.15 0.35
N VAL A 105 -7.98 2.46 0.36
CA VAL A 105 -9.07 3.08 -0.41
C VAL A 105 -8.85 2.89 -1.90
N VAL A 106 -7.64 3.12 -2.40
CA VAL A 106 -7.28 2.93 -3.81
C VAL A 106 -7.40 1.46 -4.23
N ALA A 107 -6.89 0.53 -3.41
CA ALA A 107 -7.04 -0.90 -3.69
C ALA A 107 -8.51 -1.36 -3.73
N ALA A 108 -9.33 -0.87 -2.78
CA ALA A 108 -10.75 -1.23 -2.70
C ALA A 108 -11.60 -0.64 -3.85
N ALA A 109 -11.15 0.47 -4.45
CA ALA A 109 -11.83 1.11 -5.59
C ALA A 109 -11.45 0.50 -6.94
N ALA A 110 -10.45 -0.37 -6.99
CA ALA A 110 -9.97 -0.98 -8.23
C ALA A 110 -10.70 -2.29 -8.54
N GLU A 111 -11.05 -2.49 -9.83
CA GLU A 111 -11.58 -3.77 -10.31
C GLU A 111 -10.52 -4.88 -10.19
N ARG A 112 -9.26 -4.50 -10.42
CA ARG A 112 -8.13 -5.41 -10.32
C ARG A 112 -7.06 -4.79 -9.42
N PHE A 113 -6.76 -5.44 -8.30
CA PHE A 113 -5.64 -5.09 -7.45
C PHE A 113 -4.45 -6.01 -7.73
N VAL A 114 -3.32 -5.45 -8.10
CA VAL A 114 -2.08 -6.16 -8.40
C VAL A 114 -1.02 -5.84 -7.36
N VAL A 115 -0.49 -6.86 -6.73
CA VAL A 115 0.60 -6.73 -5.76
C VAL A 115 1.90 -7.14 -6.42
N ILE A 116 2.92 -6.28 -6.31
CA ILE A 116 4.27 -6.54 -6.78
C ILE A 116 5.26 -6.57 -5.61
N ALA A 117 6.12 -7.56 -5.59
CA ALA A 117 7.07 -7.75 -4.51
C ALA A 117 8.35 -8.44 -4.99
N SER A 118 9.45 -8.22 -4.28
CA SER A 118 10.65 -9.04 -4.39
C SER A 118 10.52 -10.32 -3.55
N SER A 119 11.31 -11.33 -3.86
CA SER A 119 11.24 -12.66 -3.24
C SER A 119 11.36 -12.65 -1.71
N ASP A 120 12.06 -11.66 -1.15
CA ASP A 120 12.21 -11.50 0.31
C ASP A 120 10.93 -11.09 1.05
N LYS A 121 9.85 -10.76 0.32
CA LYS A 121 8.53 -10.46 0.88
C LYS A 121 7.63 -11.69 0.98
N VAL A 122 8.00 -12.78 0.32
CA VAL A 122 7.31 -14.06 0.45
C VAL A 122 7.74 -14.70 1.76
N VAL A 123 6.77 -15.00 2.61
CA VAL A 123 6.96 -15.58 3.94
C VAL A 123 6.16 -16.87 4.08
N ASP A 124 6.58 -17.79 4.96
CA ASP A 124 5.82 -19.02 5.22
C ASP A 124 4.49 -18.73 5.92
N ARG A 125 4.44 -17.68 6.72
CA ARG A 125 3.26 -17.17 7.42
C ARG A 125 3.44 -15.69 7.75
N ILE A 126 2.31 -14.97 7.86
CA ILE A 126 2.33 -13.58 8.34
C ILE A 126 2.83 -13.51 9.78
N VAL A 127 3.71 -12.57 10.06
CA VAL A 127 4.25 -12.30 11.40
C VAL A 127 4.27 -10.79 11.69
N ALA A 128 4.27 -10.46 12.97
CA ALA A 128 4.48 -9.07 13.41
C ALA A 128 5.88 -8.56 12.98
N PRO A 129 6.06 -7.26 12.80
CA PRO A 129 5.08 -6.20 13.06
C PRO A 129 4.03 -6.04 11.95
N ILE A 130 2.79 -5.71 12.35
CA ILE A 130 1.74 -5.33 11.41
C ILE A 130 1.54 -3.82 11.47
N PRO A 131 1.79 -3.07 10.39
CA PRO A 131 1.63 -1.63 10.34
C PRO A 131 0.17 -1.20 10.58
N LEU A 132 -0.01 -0.13 11.33
CA LEU A 132 -1.30 0.44 11.67
C LEU A 132 -1.29 1.94 11.43
N GLU A 133 -2.40 2.48 10.97
CA GLU A 133 -2.69 3.90 11.02
C GLU A 133 -3.85 4.14 11.99
N LEU A 134 -3.67 5.01 12.96
CA LEU A 134 -4.60 5.29 14.03
C LEU A 134 -5.03 6.75 13.99
N LEU A 135 -6.27 7.04 14.40
CA LEU A 135 -6.70 8.41 14.61
C LEU A 135 -5.99 9.01 15.84
N ALA A 136 -5.60 10.27 15.75
CA ALA A 136 -5.05 11.00 16.90
C ALA A 136 -6.11 11.21 17.99
N PHE A 137 -7.39 11.35 17.60
CA PHE A 137 -8.50 11.47 18.54
C PHE A 137 -8.70 10.15 19.30
N GLY A 138 -8.68 10.20 20.62
CA GLY A 138 -8.88 9.01 21.46
C GLY A 138 -7.72 8.00 21.47
N LEU A 139 -6.54 8.35 20.96
CA LEU A 139 -5.40 7.46 20.76
C LEU A 139 -5.09 6.57 21.99
N ALA A 140 -5.11 7.13 23.20
CA ALA A 140 -4.83 6.37 24.43
C ALA A 140 -5.88 5.26 24.69
N ALA A 141 -7.13 5.48 24.32
CA ALA A 141 -8.19 4.47 24.42
C ALA A 141 -7.99 3.36 23.38
N THR A 142 -7.68 3.75 22.13
CA THR A 142 -7.37 2.83 21.03
C THR A 142 -6.17 1.94 21.36
N LEU A 143 -5.08 2.49 21.87
CA LEU A 143 -3.90 1.72 22.27
C LEU A 143 -4.21 0.71 23.37
N ARG A 144 -5.05 1.08 24.36
CA ARG A 144 -5.48 0.14 25.41
C ARG A 144 -6.33 -1.00 24.86
N ALA A 145 -7.21 -0.72 23.89
CA ALA A 145 -8.09 -1.72 23.29
C ALA A 145 -7.31 -2.71 22.40
N LEU A 146 -6.37 -2.19 21.62
CA LEU A 146 -5.57 -3.00 20.69
C LEU A 146 -4.54 -3.86 21.40
N ARG A 147 -3.95 -3.38 22.52
CA ARG A 147 -2.78 -3.99 23.19
C ARG A 147 -1.60 -4.19 22.21
N ASP A 148 -0.46 -4.56 22.73
CA ASP A 148 0.73 -4.93 21.94
C ASP A 148 1.02 -4.00 20.74
N VAL A 149 0.75 -2.71 20.90
CA VAL A 149 0.96 -1.68 19.87
C VAL A 149 2.05 -0.73 20.29
N ARG A 150 2.98 -0.45 19.36
CA ARG A 150 4.05 0.54 19.51
C ARG A 150 3.88 1.64 18.48
N LEU A 151 3.88 2.89 18.92
CA LEU A 151 3.93 4.05 18.05
C LEU A 151 5.28 4.12 17.32
N ARG A 152 5.27 4.49 16.05
CA ARG A 152 6.49 4.83 15.31
C ARG A 152 6.84 6.29 15.54
N ASP A 153 8.14 6.57 15.65
CA ASP A 153 8.66 7.95 15.64
C ASP A 153 8.88 8.41 14.20
N VAL A 154 7.78 8.69 13.53
CA VAL A 154 7.74 9.15 12.13
C VAL A 154 6.66 10.23 11.98
N PRO A 155 6.72 11.07 10.92
CA PRO A 155 5.64 12.01 10.63
C PRO A 155 4.28 11.29 10.50
N PRO A 156 3.18 12.00 10.76
CA PRO A 156 1.84 11.48 10.49
C PRO A 156 1.65 11.07 9.02
N SER A 157 0.67 10.21 8.78
CA SER A 157 0.26 9.88 7.41
C SER A 157 -0.21 11.13 6.65
N PRO A 158 -0.34 11.08 5.30
CA PRO A 158 -0.91 12.18 4.53
C PRO A 158 -2.30 12.63 5.02
N ASP A 159 -3.02 11.75 5.69
CA ASP A 159 -4.36 12.00 6.24
C ASP A 159 -4.33 12.27 7.76
N SER A 160 -3.18 12.71 8.27
CA SER A 160 -2.93 13.06 9.68
C SER A 160 -3.10 11.91 10.68
N GLY A 161 -3.02 10.67 10.20
CA GLY A 161 -3.05 9.47 11.05
C GLY A 161 -1.73 9.24 11.78
N VAL A 162 -1.80 8.69 12.98
CA VAL A 162 -0.65 8.28 13.79
C VAL A 162 -0.20 6.90 13.35
N ILE A 163 1.08 6.75 13.01
CA ILE A 163 1.64 5.48 12.54
C ILE A 163 2.11 4.64 13.73
N ALA A 164 1.74 3.37 13.71
CA ALA A 164 2.06 2.41 14.75
C ALA A 164 2.33 1.02 14.19
N ASP A 165 2.81 0.12 15.04
CA ASP A 165 2.98 -1.30 14.76
C ASP A 165 2.26 -2.15 15.80
N TYR A 166 1.47 -3.11 15.36
CA TYR A 166 1.02 -4.20 16.20
C TYR A 166 2.14 -5.24 16.30
N LEU A 167 2.50 -5.60 17.52
CA LEU A 167 3.62 -6.48 17.84
C LEU A 167 3.18 -7.83 18.47
N GLY A 168 1.88 -8.03 18.63
CA GLY A 168 1.34 -9.25 19.21
C GLY A 168 1.40 -10.45 18.26
N PRO A 169 0.96 -11.63 18.71
CA PRO A 169 0.96 -12.84 17.90
C PRO A 169 0.00 -12.75 16.70
N VAL A 170 0.34 -13.44 15.63
CA VAL A 170 -0.46 -13.59 14.40
C VAL A 170 -0.68 -15.08 14.18
N ASP A 171 -1.53 -15.69 15.02
CA ASP A 171 -1.82 -17.12 14.93
C ASP A 171 -2.89 -17.40 13.86
N ASP A 172 -3.81 -16.47 13.67
CA ASP A 172 -4.87 -16.49 12.67
C ASP A 172 -4.96 -15.08 12.03
N PRO A 173 -4.45 -14.91 10.79
CA PRO A 173 -4.51 -13.64 10.09
C PRO A 173 -5.94 -13.11 9.88
N ALA A 174 -6.92 -14.00 9.62
CA ALA A 174 -8.30 -13.60 9.41
C ALA A 174 -8.93 -13.06 10.70
N ALA A 175 -8.76 -13.75 11.81
CA ALA A 175 -9.24 -13.29 13.12
C ALA A 175 -8.55 -11.98 13.54
N LEU A 176 -7.25 -11.84 13.31
CA LEU A 176 -6.53 -10.61 13.56
C LEU A 176 -7.08 -9.47 12.70
N ALA A 177 -7.23 -9.67 11.40
CA ALA A 177 -7.77 -8.67 10.47
C ALA A 177 -9.16 -8.21 10.89
N ALA A 178 -10.06 -9.14 11.25
CA ALA A 178 -11.40 -8.83 11.74
C ALA A 178 -11.34 -8.01 13.03
N ARG A 179 -10.56 -8.42 14.03
CA ARG A 179 -10.37 -7.70 15.30
C ARG A 179 -9.83 -6.30 15.08
N LEU A 180 -8.80 -6.20 14.27
CA LEU A 180 -8.19 -4.94 13.94
C LEU A 180 -9.18 -4.04 13.18
N SER A 181 -9.97 -4.53 12.25
CA SER A 181 -10.97 -3.76 11.49
C SER A 181 -12.19 -3.33 12.34
N ALA A 182 -12.52 -4.09 13.37
CA ALA A 182 -13.61 -3.75 14.30
C ALA A 182 -13.24 -2.64 15.32
N THR A 183 -11.97 -2.25 15.41
CA THR A 183 -11.53 -1.18 16.31
C THR A 183 -11.96 0.18 15.75
N PRO A 184 -12.76 1.02 16.49
CA PRO A 184 -13.41 2.20 15.95
C PRO A 184 -12.48 3.23 15.32
N ASP A 185 -11.28 3.37 15.83
CA ASP A 185 -10.36 4.47 15.49
C ASP A 185 -9.21 4.00 14.59
N ARG A 186 -9.45 2.96 13.81
CA ARG A 186 -8.38 2.33 13.07
C ARG A 186 -8.64 2.23 11.58
N LYS A 187 -7.65 2.64 10.82
CA LYS A 187 -7.51 2.36 9.40
C LYS A 187 -6.35 1.37 9.24
N SER A 188 -6.62 0.10 9.01
CA SER A 188 -5.59 -0.91 8.77
C SER A 188 -5.58 -1.35 7.33
N VAL A 189 -4.40 -1.76 6.91
CA VAL A 189 -4.19 -2.49 5.67
C VAL A 189 -3.75 -3.89 6.05
N VAL A 190 -4.65 -4.83 6.01
CA VAL A 190 -4.39 -6.26 6.07
C VAL A 190 -5.04 -6.90 4.86
#